data_cf6b4b0d95554c18fcbaf6212b8a7ebb
#
_entry.id   cf6b4b0d95554c18fcbaf6212b8a7ebb
#
_cell.length_a   1.000
_cell.length_b   1.000
_cell.length_c   1.000
_cell.angle_alpha   90.00
_cell.angle_beta   90.00
_cell.angle_gamma   90.00
#
_symmetry.space_group_name_H-M   'P 1'
#
loop_
_entity.id
_entity.type
_entity.pdbx_description
1 polymer ?
#
loop_
_entity_poly.entity_id
_entity_poly.type
_entity_poly.pdbx_seq_one_letter_code
_entity_poly.pdbx_strand_id
1 'polypeptide(L)'
;IERRLHGEVRLVEPNDKGHISVDQVREVSRQAQYRPFEGRTRVVILDQADRLRPEAQSALLKILEEPPSASVIILVSSRPDALFPTVLSRCPRLRFGRLTAAEVAELLVRDHGYGEGDAHSVAVTADGSLGLALRLDSDDLASARECASRSLHSSATTTDSKRRLAAI
;
A
#
# COMPACT_ATOMS: atom_id res chain seq x y z
N ILE A 1 -15.27 -2.51 0.46
CA ILE A 1 -15.48 -1.41 -0.51
C ILE A 1 -15.23 -2.01 -1.88
N GLU A 2 -16.29 -2.35 -2.61
CA GLU A 2 -16.18 -2.72 -4.03
C GLU A 2 -15.63 -1.51 -4.79
N ARG A 3 -14.39 -1.62 -5.24
CA ARG A 3 -13.79 -0.65 -6.15
C ARG A 3 -14.48 -0.81 -7.50
N ARG A 4 -15.47 0.02 -7.79
CA ARG A 4 -15.98 0.17 -9.16
C ARG A 4 -14.91 0.88 -9.98
N LEU A 5 -13.99 0.11 -10.54
CA LEU A 5 -13.03 0.61 -11.52
C LEU A 5 -13.79 0.90 -12.82
N HIS A 6 -13.39 1.95 -13.53
CA HIS A 6 -13.88 2.22 -14.89
C HIS A 6 -13.61 1.00 -15.78
N GLY A 7 -14.51 0.68 -16.72
CA GLY A 7 -14.40 -0.52 -17.57
C GLY A 7 -13.07 -0.65 -18.32
N GLU A 8 -12.35 0.47 -18.51
CA GLU A 8 -11.04 0.49 -19.15
C GLU A 8 -9.86 0.41 -18.17
N VAL A 9 -10.11 0.31 -16.85
CA VAL A 9 -9.07 0.13 -15.83
C VAL A 9 -9.09 -1.30 -15.35
N ARG A 10 -7.99 -2.02 -15.59
CA ARG A 10 -7.79 -3.40 -15.13
C ARG A 10 -6.79 -3.42 -13.98
N LEU A 11 -7.23 -3.89 -12.82
CA LEU A 11 -6.37 -4.19 -11.69
C LEU A 11 -6.01 -5.68 -11.71
N VAL A 12 -4.73 -5.98 -11.57
CA VAL A 12 -4.18 -7.33 -11.42
C VAL A 12 -3.50 -7.41 -10.07
N GLU A 13 -3.98 -8.29 -9.23
CA GLU A 13 -3.47 -8.54 -7.89
C GLU A 13 -2.90 -9.96 -7.80
N PRO A 14 -2.04 -10.25 -6.81
CA PRO A 14 -1.60 -11.60 -6.53
C PRO A 14 -2.79 -12.55 -6.34
N ASN A 15 -2.69 -13.74 -6.88
CA ASN A 15 -3.69 -14.79 -6.72
C ASN A 15 -3.70 -15.36 -5.28
N ASP A 16 -4.57 -16.33 -5.00
CA ASP A 16 -4.70 -16.99 -3.68
C ASP A 16 -3.39 -17.63 -3.19
N LYS A 17 -2.45 -17.90 -4.09
CA LYS A 17 -1.11 -18.40 -3.77
C LYS A 17 -0.11 -17.26 -3.46
N GLY A 18 -0.56 -16.01 -3.41
CA GLY A 18 0.22 -14.84 -3.06
C GLY A 18 1.22 -14.38 -4.14
N HIS A 19 1.04 -14.73 -5.40
CA HIS A 19 1.91 -14.31 -6.51
C HIS A 19 1.10 -13.99 -7.78
N ILE A 20 1.69 -13.21 -8.67
CA ILE A 20 1.15 -12.95 -10.00
C ILE A 20 1.73 -13.99 -10.96
N SER A 21 0.85 -14.78 -11.58
CA SER A 21 1.20 -15.87 -12.47
C SER A 21 1.45 -15.39 -13.90
N VAL A 22 2.11 -16.23 -14.70
CA VAL A 22 2.33 -15.98 -16.13
C VAL A 22 1.01 -15.88 -16.89
N ASP A 23 0.00 -16.64 -16.50
CA ASP A 23 -1.32 -16.63 -17.17
C ASP A 23 -2.07 -15.33 -16.95
N GLN A 24 -1.97 -14.73 -15.75
CA GLN A 24 -2.51 -13.40 -15.50
C GLN A 24 -1.84 -12.35 -16.39
N VAL A 25 -0.51 -12.41 -16.55
CA VAL A 25 0.25 -11.48 -17.43
C VAL A 25 -0.10 -11.70 -18.91
N ARG A 26 -0.24 -12.95 -19.35
CA ARG A 26 -0.67 -13.27 -20.72
C ARG A 26 -2.07 -12.73 -21.02
N GLU A 27 -2.98 -12.86 -20.07
CA GLU A 27 -4.33 -12.32 -20.22
C GLU A 27 -4.32 -10.78 -20.31
N VAL A 28 -3.52 -10.12 -19.48
CA VAL A 28 -3.28 -8.67 -19.57
C VAL A 28 -2.74 -8.30 -20.95
N SER A 29 -1.73 -9.01 -21.44
CA SER A 29 -1.10 -8.74 -22.73
C SER A 29 -2.11 -8.92 -23.87
N ARG A 30 -2.97 -9.92 -23.79
CA ARG A 30 -4.03 -10.15 -24.76
C ARG A 30 -5.06 -9.03 -24.75
N GLN A 31 -5.54 -8.63 -23.56
CA GLN A 31 -6.55 -7.59 -23.42
C GLN A 31 -6.02 -6.22 -23.84
N ALA A 32 -4.77 -5.91 -23.55
CA ALA A 32 -4.15 -4.63 -23.92
C ALA A 32 -4.07 -4.41 -25.43
N GLN A 33 -4.09 -5.46 -26.24
CA GLN A 33 -4.08 -5.37 -27.72
C GLN A 33 -5.41 -4.88 -28.30
N TYR A 34 -6.51 -5.02 -27.57
CA TYR A 34 -7.81 -4.54 -28.04
C TYR A 34 -7.94 -3.04 -27.80
N ARG A 35 -8.54 -2.33 -28.74
CA ARG A 35 -8.88 -0.92 -28.54
C ARG A 35 -9.82 -0.73 -27.37
N PRO A 36 -9.67 0.37 -26.61
CA PRO A 36 -10.63 0.72 -25.56
C PRO A 36 -12.05 0.82 -26.14
N PHE A 37 -13.05 0.41 -25.36
CA PHE A 37 -14.45 0.42 -25.79
C PHE A 37 -15.08 1.81 -25.61
N GLU A 38 -14.87 2.45 -24.45
CA GLU A 38 -15.48 3.75 -24.11
C GLU A 38 -14.46 4.88 -23.94
N GLY A 39 -13.20 4.56 -23.68
CA GLY A 39 -12.14 5.53 -23.40
C GLY A 39 -11.15 5.72 -24.54
N ARG A 40 -10.25 6.67 -24.35
CA ARG A 40 -9.10 6.89 -25.26
C ARG A 40 -7.93 5.95 -24.93
N THR A 41 -7.86 5.48 -23.67
CA THR A 41 -6.71 4.75 -23.14
C THR A 41 -7.20 3.66 -22.19
N ARG A 42 -6.64 2.48 -22.32
CA ARG A 42 -6.77 1.38 -21.36
C ARG A 42 -5.65 1.44 -20.35
N VAL A 43 -5.97 1.29 -19.09
CA VAL A 43 -5.00 1.29 -18.01
C VAL A 43 -4.95 -0.08 -17.35
N VAL A 44 -3.77 -0.66 -17.29
CA VAL A 44 -3.52 -1.91 -16.56
C VAL A 44 -2.62 -1.60 -15.38
N ILE A 45 -3.08 -1.94 -14.19
CA ILE A 45 -2.34 -1.78 -12.94
C ILE A 45 -1.98 -3.17 -12.41
N LEU A 46 -0.70 -3.48 -12.32
CA LEU A 46 -0.21 -4.66 -11.61
C LEU A 46 0.17 -4.24 -10.19
N ASP A 47 -0.71 -4.53 -9.24
CA ASP A 47 -0.44 -4.24 -7.82
C ASP A 47 0.47 -5.32 -7.23
N GLN A 48 1.35 -4.93 -6.31
CA GLN A 48 2.40 -5.79 -5.76
C GLN A 48 3.23 -6.50 -6.85
N ALA A 49 3.71 -5.73 -7.82
CA ALA A 49 4.48 -6.28 -8.95
C ALA A 49 5.74 -7.06 -8.51
N ASP A 50 6.26 -6.83 -7.30
CA ASP A 50 7.31 -7.65 -6.69
C ASP A 50 6.89 -9.11 -6.42
N ARG A 51 5.59 -9.42 -6.55
CA ARG A 51 5.04 -10.78 -6.50
C ARG A 51 4.95 -11.48 -7.86
N LEU A 52 5.41 -10.83 -8.93
CA LEU A 52 5.53 -11.45 -10.25
C LEU A 52 6.53 -12.61 -10.20
N ARG A 53 6.11 -13.81 -10.63
CA ARG A 53 7.03 -14.93 -10.82
C ARG A 53 8.03 -14.66 -11.95
N PRO A 54 9.20 -15.29 -11.95
CA PRO A 54 10.20 -15.11 -13.01
C PRO A 54 9.63 -15.27 -14.42
N GLU A 55 8.81 -16.28 -14.64
CA GLU A 55 8.17 -16.56 -15.93
C GLU A 55 7.14 -15.46 -16.30
N ALA A 56 6.46 -14.90 -15.31
CA ALA A 56 5.54 -13.79 -15.49
C ALA A 56 6.27 -12.48 -15.83
N GLN A 57 7.42 -12.22 -15.19
CA GLN A 57 8.28 -11.09 -15.53
C GLN A 57 8.80 -11.19 -16.95
N SER A 58 9.24 -12.39 -17.37
CA SER A 58 9.70 -12.63 -18.75
C SER A 58 8.58 -12.43 -19.78
N ALA A 59 7.36 -12.88 -19.46
CA ALA A 59 6.20 -12.68 -20.34
C ALA A 59 5.80 -11.19 -20.46
N LEU A 60 6.02 -10.42 -19.39
CA LEU A 60 5.72 -8.97 -19.35
C LEU A 60 6.64 -8.17 -20.28
N LEU A 61 7.89 -8.62 -20.50
CA LEU A 61 8.86 -7.90 -21.34
C LEU A 61 8.33 -7.60 -22.72
N LYS A 62 7.61 -8.54 -23.34
CA LYS A 62 7.07 -8.37 -24.69
C LYS A 62 6.16 -7.15 -24.81
N ILE A 63 5.26 -6.95 -23.84
CA ILE A 63 4.32 -5.83 -23.86
C ILE A 63 4.98 -4.52 -23.41
N LEU A 64 6.06 -4.59 -22.63
CA LEU A 64 6.84 -3.41 -22.24
C LEU A 64 7.74 -2.92 -23.38
N GLU A 65 8.20 -3.81 -24.26
CA GLU A 65 9.00 -3.45 -25.45
C GLU A 65 8.15 -2.83 -26.55
N GLU A 66 6.97 -3.40 -26.78
CA GLU A 66 6.06 -2.95 -27.83
C GLU A 66 4.66 -2.67 -27.21
N PRO A 67 4.54 -1.60 -26.40
CA PRO A 67 3.27 -1.30 -25.75
C PRO A 67 2.22 -0.89 -26.80
N PRO A 68 1.00 -1.42 -26.73
CA PRO A 68 -0.08 -0.97 -27.59
C PRO A 68 -0.35 0.52 -27.40
N SER A 69 -0.51 1.26 -28.49
CA SER A 69 -0.59 2.74 -28.51
C SER A 69 -1.69 3.33 -27.65
N ALA A 70 -2.73 2.56 -27.36
CA ALA A 70 -3.88 2.97 -26.53
C ALA A 70 -3.85 2.34 -25.13
N SER A 71 -2.70 1.88 -24.64
CA SER A 71 -2.60 1.23 -23.33
C SER A 71 -1.48 1.82 -22.48
N VAL A 72 -1.75 1.95 -21.18
CA VAL A 72 -0.77 2.33 -20.15
C VAL A 72 -0.67 1.20 -19.15
N ILE A 73 0.56 0.78 -18.85
CA ILE A 73 0.84 -0.27 -17.86
C ILE A 73 1.53 0.37 -16.67
N ILE A 74 0.98 0.16 -15.48
CA ILE A 74 1.48 0.69 -14.21
C ILE A 74 1.89 -0.51 -13.34
N LEU A 75 3.15 -0.55 -12.94
CA LEU A 75 3.67 -1.51 -11.97
C LEU A 75 3.77 -0.83 -10.61
N VAL A 76 3.03 -1.31 -9.63
CA VAL A 76 3.10 -0.84 -8.24
C VAL A 76 3.92 -1.83 -7.43
N SER A 77 4.96 -1.38 -6.76
CA SER A 77 5.83 -2.25 -5.96
C SER A 77 6.42 -1.54 -4.76
N SER A 78 6.46 -2.21 -3.63
CA SER A 78 7.19 -1.77 -2.45
C SER A 78 8.66 -2.21 -2.47
N ARG A 79 9.00 -3.20 -3.32
CA ARG A 79 10.35 -3.79 -3.45
C ARG A 79 10.74 -3.88 -4.93
N PRO A 80 11.06 -2.73 -5.56
CA PRO A 80 11.40 -2.72 -6.98
C PRO A 80 12.60 -3.62 -7.32
N ASP A 81 13.50 -3.86 -6.38
CA ASP A 81 14.68 -4.71 -6.58
C ASP A 81 14.33 -6.21 -6.77
N ALA A 82 13.11 -6.63 -6.49
CA ALA A 82 12.61 -7.96 -6.80
C ALA A 82 12.23 -8.12 -8.29
N LEU A 83 12.14 -7.01 -9.02
CA LEU A 83 11.89 -7.02 -10.47
C LEU A 83 13.20 -7.16 -11.24
N PHE A 84 13.14 -7.85 -12.36
CA PHE A 84 14.29 -7.99 -13.25
C PHE A 84 14.81 -6.64 -13.75
N PRO A 85 16.12 -6.45 -13.85
CA PRO A 85 16.69 -5.23 -14.42
C PRO A 85 16.14 -4.90 -15.81
N THR A 86 15.82 -5.93 -16.60
CA THR A 86 15.22 -5.81 -17.94
C THR A 86 13.80 -5.25 -17.91
N VAL A 87 13.00 -5.51 -16.87
CA VAL A 87 11.70 -4.89 -16.63
C VAL A 87 11.88 -3.44 -16.22
N LEU A 88 12.76 -3.22 -15.23
CA LEU A 88 13.01 -1.89 -14.66
C LEU A 88 13.56 -0.89 -15.68
N SER A 89 14.39 -1.35 -16.65
CA SER A 89 14.95 -0.48 -17.68
C SER A 89 13.92 0.04 -18.69
N ARG A 90 12.74 -0.58 -18.74
CA ARG A 90 11.63 -0.22 -19.65
C ARG A 90 10.50 0.58 -18.95
N CYS A 91 10.61 0.78 -17.64
CA CYS A 91 9.61 1.47 -16.86
C CYS A 91 10.18 2.74 -16.23
N PRO A 92 9.69 3.94 -16.58
CA PRO A 92 10.00 5.15 -15.83
C PRO A 92 9.60 4.97 -14.36
N ARG A 93 10.49 5.34 -13.45
CA ARG A 93 10.24 5.19 -12.02
C ARG A 93 9.67 6.46 -11.41
N LEU A 94 8.53 6.33 -10.75
CA LEU A 94 7.97 7.33 -9.85
C LEU A 94 8.11 6.83 -8.41
N ARG A 95 8.76 7.61 -7.58
CA ARG A 95 8.92 7.30 -6.15
C ARG A 95 7.90 8.07 -5.33
N PHE A 96 7.16 7.35 -4.52
CA PHE A 96 6.26 7.92 -3.53
C PHE A 96 6.92 7.79 -2.16
N GLY A 97 7.16 8.92 -1.50
CA GLY A 97 7.66 8.97 -0.14
C GLY A 97 6.55 8.74 0.88
N ARG A 98 6.95 8.59 2.14
CA ARG A 98 6.00 8.62 3.26
C ARG A 98 5.53 10.06 3.47
N LEU A 99 4.27 10.21 3.82
CA LEU A 99 3.73 11.48 4.27
C LEU A 99 4.26 11.79 5.69
N THR A 100 4.33 13.06 6.03
CA THR A 100 4.55 13.46 7.43
C THR A 100 3.29 13.19 8.26
N ALA A 101 3.44 13.05 9.57
CA ALA A 101 2.28 12.89 10.46
C ALA A 101 1.30 14.07 10.34
N ALA A 102 1.80 15.30 10.12
CA ALA A 102 0.98 16.47 9.91
C ALA A 102 0.14 16.37 8.62
N GLU A 103 0.74 15.96 7.50
CA GLU A 103 0.02 15.76 6.23
C GLU A 103 -1.03 14.65 6.34
N VAL A 104 -0.71 13.55 7.03
CA VAL A 104 -1.69 12.46 7.26
C VAL A 104 -2.84 12.97 8.12
N ALA A 105 -2.57 13.71 9.21
CA ALA A 105 -3.61 14.27 10.08
C ALA A 105 -4.49 15.24 9.32
N GLU A 106 -3.92 16.14 8.51
CA GLU A 106 -4.68 17.07 7.68
C GLU A 106 -5.62 16.34 6.71
N LEU A 107 -5.14 15.30 6.03
CA LEU A 107 -5.95 14.49 5.12
C LEU A 107 -7.09 13.76 5.86
N LEU A 108 -6.83 13.24 7.06
CA LEU A 108 -7.84 12.57 7.87
C LEU A 108 -8.96 13.52 8.29
N VAL A 109 -8.61 14.74 8.70
CA VAL A 109 -9.63 15.76 9.08
C VAL A 109 -10.40 16.23 7.85
N ARG A 110 -9.69 16.63 6.78
CA ARG A 110 -10.29 17.25 5.61
C ARG A 110 -11.17 16.31 4.80
N ASP A 111 -10.68 15.08 4.55
CA ASP A 111 -11.28 14.18 3.56
C ASP A 111 -12.04 13.01 4.20
N HIS A 112 -11.79 12.73 5.48
CA HIS A 112 -12.35 11.56 6.17
C HIS A 112 -13.11 11.91 7.46
N GLY A 113 -13.21 13.20 7.83
CA GLY A 113 -14.05 13.66 8.93
C GLY A 113 -13.56 13.30 10.35
N TYR A 114 -12.27 12.99 10.50
CA TYR A 114 -11.69 12.72 11.83
C TYR A 114 -11.64 14.00 12.67
N GLY A 115 -11.82 13.87 14.01
CA GLY A 115 -11.51 14.94 14.93
C GLY A 115 -9.99 15.22 14.98
N GLU A 116 -9.58 16.47 15.22
CA GLU A 116 -8.15 16.86 15.22
C GLU A 116 -7.29 16.02 16.15
N GLY A 117 -7.76 15.72 17.36
CA GLY A 117 -7.04 14.92 18.34
C GLY A 117 -6.84 13.46 17.92
N ASP A 118 -7.87 12.87 17.34
CA ASP A 118 -7.84 11.49 16.85
C ASP A 118 -6.99 11.39 15.59
N ALA A 119 -7.15 12.34 14.65
CA ALA A 119 -6.36 12.41 13.43
C ALA A 119 -4.87 12.46 13.72
N HIS A 120 -4.43 13.29 14.68
CA HIS A 120 -3.03 13.37 15.07
C HIS A 120 -2.49 12.05 15.64
N SER A 121 -3.27 11.41 16.49
CA SER A 121 -2.88 10.15 17.13
C SER A 121 -2.76 9.00 16.13
N VAL A 122 -3.74 8.90 15.22
CA VAL A 122 -3.74 7.93 14.11
C VAL A 122 -2.57 8.19 13.17
N ALA A 123 -2.32 9.46 12.83
CA ALA A 123 -1.26 9.85 11.91
C ALA A 123 0.14 9.46 12.41
N VAL A 124 0.41 9.67 13.71
CA VAL A 124 1.68 9.26 14.33
C VAL A 124 1.87 7.74 14.28
N THR A 125 0.80 6.98 14.56
CA THR A 125 0.84 5.51 14.56
C THR A 125 0.97 4.94 13.14
N ALA A 126 0.42 5.63 12.14
CA ALA A 126 0.40 5.19 10.75
C ALA A 126 1.74 5.35 10.00
N ASP A 127 2.75 5.97 10.62
CA ASP A 127 4.12 6.09 10.08
C ASP A 127 4.14 6.58 8.62
N GLY A 128 3.35 7.62 8.33
CA GLY A 128 3.28 8.24 7.01
C GLY A 128 2.47 7.48 5.95
N SER A 129 1.68 6.48 6.35
CA SER A 129 0.79 5.74 5.46
C SER A 129 -0.67 6.10 5.71
N LEU A 130 -1.26 6.89 4.82
CA LEU A 130 -2.70 7.19 4.89
C LEU A 130 -3.56 5.91 4.82
N GLY A 131 -3.18 4.94 3.99
CA GLY A 131 -3.90 3.67 3.90
C GLY A 131 -3.83 2.83 5.18
N LEU A 132 -2.77 2.94 5.98
CA LEU A 132 -2.69 2.34 7.30
C LEU A 132 -3.53 3.15 8.29
N ALA A 133 -3.45 4.48 8.25
CA ALA A 133 -4.24 5.38 9.08
C ALA A 133 -5.75 5.08 8.99
N LEU A 134 -6.26 4.91 7.78
CA LEU A 134 -7.68 4.60 7.54
C LEU A 134 -8.12 3.19 8.00
N ARG A 135 -7.17 2.30 8.28
CA ARG A 135 -7.44 0.95 8.82
C ARG A 135 -7.34 0.88 10.33
N LEU A 136 -6.69 1.87 10.94
CA LEU A 136 -6.63 2.00 12.39
C LEU A 136 -7.95 2.61 12.85
N ASP A 137 -8.85 1.78 13.37
CA ASP A 137 -10.10 2.26 13.92
C ASP A 137 -9.85 3.03 15.24
N SER A 138 -10.65 4.06 15.52
CA SER A 138 -10.52 4.87 16.73
C SER A 138 -10.62 4.04 18.02
N ASP A 139 -11.39 2.95 17.98
CA ASP A 139 -11.58 2.04 19.13
C ASP A 139 -10.31 1.21 19.40
N ASP A 140 -9.59 0.79 18.36
CA ASP A 140 -8.31 0.07 18.50
C ASP A 140 -7.24 0.97 19.12
N LEU A 141 -7.24 2.25 18.79
CA LEU A 141 -6.32 3.24 19.37
C LEU A 141 -6.65 3.58 20.81
N ALA A 142 -7.93 3.68 21.16
CA ALA A 142 -8.37 3.88 22.54
C ALA A 142 -7.94 2.70 23.42
N SER A 143 -8.14 1.48 22.93
CA SER A 143 -7.72 0.24 23.60
C SER A 143 -6.21 0.14 23.77
N ALA A 144 -5.44 0.50 22.75
CA ALA A 144 -3.99 0.52 22.80
C ALA A 144 -3.44 1.57 23.78
N ARG A 145 -4.05 2.77 23.82
CA ARG A 145 -3.68 3.83 24.78
C ARG A 145 -3.97 3.42 26.21
N GLU A 146 -5.11 2.81 26.46
CA GLU A 146 -5.48 2.33 27.79
C GLU A 146 -4.55 1.20 28.26
N CYS A 147 -4.18 0.30 27.36
CA CYS A 147 -3.20 -0.75 27.63
C CYS A 147 -1.82 -0.19 27.94
N ALA A 148 -1.34 0.77 27.13
CA ALA A 148 -0.06 1.44 27.34
C ALA A 148 -0.04 2.24 28.66
N SER A 149 -1.12 2.97 28.95
CA SER A 149 -1.27 3.73 30.19
C SER A 149 -1.24 2.83 31.41
N ARG A 150 -1.95 1.69 31.38
CA ARG A 150 -1.92 0.69 32.45
C ARG A 150 -0.52 0.09 32.64
N SER A 151 0.20 -0.21 31.56
CA SER A 151 1.57 -0.74 31.63
C SER A 151 2.55 0.26 32.24
N LEU A 152 2.43 1.55 31.89
CA LEU A 152 3.26 2.61 32.45
C LEU A 152 2.97 2.82 33.94
N HIS A 153 1.70 2.81 34.35
CA HIS A 153 1.31 2.93 35.75
C HIS A 153 1.80 1.74 36.59
N SER A 154 1.73 0.53 36.07
CA SER A 154 2.22 -0.66 36.77
C SER A 154 3.75 -0.65 36.93
N SER A 155 4.48 -0.16 35.89
CA SER A 155 5.93 -0.02 35.93
C SER A 155 6.39 1.05 36.93
N ALA A 156 5.67 2.19 37.00
CA ALA A 156 5.94 3.27 37.94
C ALA A 156 5.71 2.83 39.40
N THR A 157 4.63 2.08 39.66
CA THR A 157 4.33 1.54 41.01
C THR A 157 5.34 0.50 41.44
N THR A 158 5.84 -0.34 40.54
CA THR A 158 6.86 -1.36 40.85
C THR A 158 8.20 -0.72 41.19
N THR A 159 8.59 0.37 40.52
CA THR A 159 9.84 1.10 40.81
C THR A 159 9.81 1.75 42.19
N ASP A 160 8.65 2.27 42.63
CA ASP A 160 8.50 2.90 43.95
C ASP A 160 8.53 1.86 45.08
N SER A 161 8.01 0.66 44.85
CA SER A 161 8.10 -0.47 45.81
C SER A 161 9.55 -0.94 46.02
N LYS A 162 10.38 -0.97 45.01
CA LYS A 162 11.80 -1.32 45.14
C LYS A 162 12.63 -0.25 45.86
N ARG A 163 12.31 1.05 45.71
CA ARG A 163 12.95 2.13 46.45
C ARG A 163 12.61 2.11 47.95
N ARG A 164 11.40 1.70 48.33
CA ARG A 164 11.03 1.55 49.75
C ARG A 164 11.72 0.38 50.46
N LEU A 165 12.06 -0.68 49.73
CA LEU A 165 12.81 -1.82 50.28
C LEU A 165 14.32 -1.58 50.40
N ALA A 166 14.88 -0.59 49.72
CA ALA A 166 16.28 -0.20 49.81
C ALA A 166 16.57 0.84 50.93
N ALA A 167 15.55 1.25 51.68
CA ALA A 167 15.66 2.26 52.78
C ALA A 167 15.46 1.63 54.19
N ILE A 168 15.51 0.29 54.33
CA ILE A 168 15.56 -0.49 55.55
C ILE A 168 16.94 -1.21 55.58
#